data_0d434684f87c3df6c805ccbcb1a1b5b5
#
_entry.id   0d434684f87c3df6c805ccbcb1a1b5b5
#
_cell.length_a   1.000
_cell.length_b   1.000
_cell.length_c   1.000
_cell.angle_alpha   90.00
_cell.angle_beta   90.00
_cell.angle_gamma   90.00
#
_symmetry.space_group_name_H-M   'P 1'
#
loop_
_entity.id
_entity.type
_entity.pdbx_description
1 polymer ?
#
loop_
_entity_poly.entity_id
_entity_poly.type
_entity_poly.pdbx_seq_one_letter_code
_entity_poly.pdbx_strand_id
1 'polypeptide(L)'
;MNQTKTPDAPLAAPTASSDGQADRVPSRRRTRRTRALLLGGLALVLLAALLRFVLVPMLLKLPTNIDVTAHYAGAQELFVNPKNGQPLAQPLKLPLQINRHVKADPSLSTGSRVAIDETIVATVKGGGTLHESNRYVMDRKSTLNVTDPKAYAFTPSNVVDRAGAYRLSLPFGLAQGTRLKIYSNDTNSVYEAYPDRAQPTGSVDGLGVLNYTANQQPHALSPVYLAGLEASAGLPKSTTLKALEPGLKAAGIDLGAIVGALPAADQARIAAQQGQPIPLLYDGWVNVRFTVEPTTGSIVSVPSEVDTVSVRPDPTALAPLAAILAQNSAKPVVASALPKLRAVAAQSQPVFALAFSQTASSVKQMRDKVDSARLQVMALKLYIPIALLVLGLLGHALGLRARKRAR
;
A
#
# COMPACT_ATOMS: atom_id res chain seq x y z
N MET A 1 -80.12 72.01 -27.33
CA MET A 1 -81.19 72.53 -26.43
C MET A 1 -80.66 72.60 -25.04
N ASN A 2 -80.59 73.78 -24.62
CA ASN A 2 -80.73 74.35 -23.27
C ASN A 2 -79.76 73.87 -22.20
N GLN A 3 -78.81 74.76 -21.84
CA GLN A 3 -78.86 75.84 -20.89
C GLN A 3 -79.14 75.32 -19.46
N THR A 4 -78.51 75.72 -18.45
CA THR A 4 -77.94 76.92 -17.84
C THR A 4 -77.50 76.60 -16.45
N LYS A 5 -76.55 77.08 -15.86
CA LYS A 5 -76.20 78.34 -15.21
C LYS A 5 -75.34 78.10 -14.01
N THR A 6 -74.25 78.76 -13.90
CA THR A 6 -73.50 79.15 -12.69
C THR A 6 -74.36 80.01 -11.76
N PRO A 7 -74.04 80.19 -10.48
CA PRO A 7 -73.00 81.10 -10.08
C PRO A 7 -72.31 80.85 -8.73
N ASP A 8 -71.20 81.52 -8.64
CA ASP A 8 -70.60 82.30 -7.53
C ASP A 8 -69.87 81.61 -6.36
N ALA A 9 -68.66 82.03 -6.29
CA ALA A 9 -67.73 81.92 -5.12
C ALA A 9 -68.15 82.85 -3.97
N PRO A 10 -67.55 82.69 -2.79
CA PRO A 10 -66.39 83.54 -2.45
C PRO A 10 -65.27 82.93 -1.55
N LEU A 11 -64.13 83.51 -1.79
CA LEU A 11 -62.95 83.77 -0.89
C LEU A 11 -62.96 83.29 0.54
N ALA A 12 -61.84 82.62 0.94
CA ALA A 12 -61.00 83.06 2.02
C ALA A 12 -59.71 82.21 2.09
N ALA A 13 -58.57 82.85 2.12
CA ALA A 13 -57.23 82.41 2.44
C ALA A 13 -57.05 82.44 4.02
N PRO A 14 -55.82 82.24 4.51
CA PRO A 14 -54.77 81.24 4.42
C PRO A 14 -54.51 80.62 5.77
N THR A 15 -53.78 79.48 5.86
CA THR A 15 -52.97 79.26 7.01
C THR A 15 -51.99 78.06 6.89
N ALA A 16 -50.80 78.37 7.18
CA ALA A 16 -49.82 77.57 7.91
C ALA A 16 -49.25 76.27 7.31
N SER A 17 -48.06 76.41 6.79
CA SER A 17 -47.02 75.44 6.76
C SER A 17 -46.89 74.69 8.11
N SER A 18 -47.12 73.40 8.04
CA SER A 18 -46.51 72.54 9.06
C SER A 18 -45.51 71.60 8.34
N ASP A 19 -44.25 71.93 8.46
CA ASP A 19 -43.14 71.02 8.21
C ASP A 19 -43.35 69.79 9.05
N GLY A 20 -44.06 68.82 8.50
CA GLY A 20 -44.13 67.44 9.00
C GLY A 20 -42.84 66.73 8.67
N GLN A 21 -41.85 66.89 9.54
CA GLN A 21 -40.71 66.02 9.62
C GLN A 21 -41.23 64.61 9.87
N ALA A 22 -41.50 63.87 8.76
CA ALA A 22 -41.90 62.48 8.86
C ALA A 22 -40.70 61.69 9.41
N ASP A 23 -40.71 61.52 10.73
CA ASP A 23 -39.86 60.52 11.42
C ASP A 23 -40.00 59.22 10.68
N ARG A 24 -38.96 58.92 9.84
CA ARG A 24 -38.85 57.63 9.15
C ARG A 24 -38.56 56.55 10.18
N VAL A 25 -39.58 56.06 10.87
CA VAL A 25 -39.53 54.86 11.67
C VAL A 25 -39.00 53.72 10.80
N PRO A 26 -37.79 53.24 11.01
CA PRO A 26 -37.26 52.19 10.18
C PRO A 26 -38.17 50.99 10.26
N SER A 27 -38.75 50.60 9.11
CA SER A 27 -39.77 49.56 9.08
C SER A 27 -39.23 48.28 9.77
N ARG A 28 -39.93 47.72 10.76
CA ARG A 28 -39.55 46.49 11.53
C ARG A 28 -39.12 45.37 10.62
N ARG A 29 -39.56 45.31 9.37
CA ARG A 29 -39.16 44.35 8.31
C ARG A 29 -37.71 44.55 7.88
N ARG A 30 -37.19 45.79 7.77
CA ARG A 30 -35.81 46.08 7.33
C ARG A 30 -34.80 45.66 8.37
N THR A 31 -35.07 45.93 9.66
CA THR A 31 -34.22 45.51 10.78
C THR A 31 -34.19 44.00 10.95
N ARG A 32 -35.31 43.29 10.71
CA ARG A 32 -35.36 41.82 10.73
C ARG A 32 -34.49 41.20 9.61
N ARG A 33 -34.55 41.71 8.38
CA ARG A 33 -33.73 41.25 7.25
C ARG A 33 -32.25 41.48 7.50
N THR A 34 -31.84 42.62 8.05
CA THR A 34 -30.44 42.91 8.39
C THR A 34 -29.89 41.97 9.47
N ARG A 35 -30.67 41.71 10.51
CA ARG A 35 -30.29 40.74 11.56
C ARG A 35 -30.21 39.33 10.99
N ALA A 36 -31.13 38.92 10.13
CA ALA A 36 -31.11 37.59 9.50
C ALA A 36 -29.86 37.41 8.62
N LEU A 37 -29.44 38.44 7.86
CA LEU A 37 -28.22 38.39 7.05
C LEU A 37 -26.93 38.30 7.91
N LEU A 38 -26.88 39.05 9.00
CA LEU A 38 -25.72 39.01 9.92
C LEU A 38 -25.62 37.69 10.65
N LEU A 39 -26.71 37.19 11.23
CA LEU A 39 -26.73 35.91 11.97
C LEU A 39 -26.57 34.73 11.03
N GLY A 40 -27.22 34.73 9.87
CA GLY A 40 -27.10 33.71 8.84
C GLY A 40 -25.67 33.64 8.28
N GLY A 41 -25.06 34.80 7.99
CA GLY A 41 -23.66 34.87 7.56
C GLY A 41 -22.71 34.30 8.59
N LEU A 42 -22.87 34.66 9.87
CA LEU A 42 -22.06 34.12 10.97
C LEU A 42 -22.27 32.59 11.12
N ALA A 43 -23.51 32.13 11.06
CA ALA A 43 -23.82 30.70 11.15
C ALA A 43 -23.15 29.89 10.03
N LEU A 44 -23.11 30.40 8.78
CA LEU A 44 -22.42 29.75 7.66
C LEU A 44 -20.90 29.71 7.87
N VAL A 45 -20.28 30.76 8.42
CA VAL A 45 -18.85 30.76 8.76
C VAL A 45 -18.54 29.74 9.83
N LEU A 46 -19.36 29.68 10.90
CA LEU A 46 -19.22 28.69 11.96
C LEU A 46 -19.43 27.26 11.43
N LEU A 47 -20.41 27.06 10.55
CA LEU A 47 -20.65 25.77 9.90
C LEU A 47 -19.47 25.36 9.01
N ALA A 48 -18.89 26.30 8.26
CA ALA A 48 -17.68 26.04 7.46
C ALA A 48 -16.52 25.59 8.34
N ALA A 49 -16.29 26.26 9.47
CA ALA A 49 -15.26 25.90 10.44
C ALA A 49 -15.53 24.53 11.07
N LEU A 50 -16.76 24.27 11.52
CA LEU A 50 -17.19 22.99 12.08
C LEU A 50 -16.98 21.84 11.07
N LEU A 51 -17.43 22.02 9.82
CA LEU A 51 -17.19 21.07 8.75
C LEU A 51 -15.70 20.79 8.56
N ARG A 52 -14.90 21.85 8.40
CA ARG A 52 -13.46 21.73 8.07
C ARG A 52 -12.64 21.06 9.17
N PHE A 53 -12.87 21.44 10.42
CA PHE A 53 -11.98 21.08 11.54
C PHE A 53 -12.52 19.94 12.42
N VAL A 54 -13.83 19.64 12.36
CA VAL A 54 -14.44 18.60 13.19
C VAL A 54 -15.00 17.47 12.33
N LEU A 55 -15.94 17.78 11.43
CA LEU A 55 -16.67 16.74 10.72
C LEU A 55 -15.82 16.03 9.66
N VAL A 56 -15.04 16.77 8.88
CA VAL A 56 -14.20 16.17 7.83
C VAL A 56 -13.18 15.17 8.40
N PRO A 57 -12.39 15.47 9.45
CA PRO A 57 -11.51 14.47 10.06
C PRO A 57 -12.22 13.24 10.64
N MET A 58 -13.51 13.38 11.01
CA MET A 58 -14.31 12.25 11.49
C MET A 58 -14.87 11.40 10.35
N LEU A 59 -15.14 11.99 9.18
CA LEU A 59 -15.72 11.35 8.01
C LEU A 59 -14.69 10.68 7.10
N LEU A 60 -13.41 11.15 7.13
CA LEU A 60 -12.33 10.54 6.37
C LEU A 60 -11.96 9.19 6.96
N LYS A 61 -12.50 8.14 6.35
CA LYS A 61 -12.30 6.75 6.75
C LYS A 61 -12.30 5.86 5.52
N LEU A 62 -11.57 4.75 5.58
CA LEU A 62 -11.66 3.71 4.56
C LEU A 62 -13.14 3.25 4.44
N PRO A 63 -13.66 3.15 3.22
CA PRO A 63 -15.01 2.63 3.00
C PRO A 63 -15.08 1.14 3.35
N THR A 64 -16.29 0.65 3.65
CA THR A 64 -16.57 -0.77 3.95
C THR A 64 -17.11 -1.53 2.74
N ASN A 65 -17.12 -0.90 1.58
CA ASN A 65 -17.60 -1.45 0.31
C ASN A 65 -16.52 -1.41 -0.78
N ILE A 66 -15.24 -1.53 -0.38
CA ILE A 66 -14.14 -1.66 -1.34
C ILE A 66 -14.35 -2.93 -2.16
N ASP A 67 -14.25 -2.82 -3.48
CA ASP A 67 -14.27 -3.94 -4.42
C ASP A 67 -13.44 -3.55 -5.64
N VAL A 68 -12.20 -4.10 -5.72
CA VAL A 68 -11.21 -3.71 -6.71
C VAL A 68 -10.46 -4.95 -7.21
N THR A 69 -10.34 -5.07 -8.52
CA THR A 69 -9.49 -6.07 -9.17
C THR A 69 -8.34 -5.36 -9.88
N ALA A 70 -7.13 -5.85 -9.68
CA ALA A 70 -5.94 -5.40 -10.39
C ALA A 70 -5.33 -6.58 -11.17
N HIS A 71 -4.86 -6.30 -12.39
CA HIS A 71 -4.25 -7.27 -13.27
C HIS A 71 -2.79 -6.91 -13.49
N TYR A 72 -1.92 -7.92 -13.40
CA TYR A 72 -0.49 -7.77 -13.62
C TYR A 72 -0.03 -8.78 -14.67
N ALA A 73 1.03 -8.44 -15.39
CA ALA A 73 1.68 -9.31 -16.36
C ALA A 73 3.19 -9.21 -16.22
N GLY A 74 3.88 -10.31 -16.53
CA GLY A 74 5.32 -10.37 -16.43
C GLY A 74 5.88 -11.74 -16.74
N ALA A 75 6.91 -12.15 -16.00
CA ALA A 75 7.56 -13.43 -16.13
C ALA A 75 7.91 -14.05 -14.78
N GLN A 76 7.80 -15.36 -14.68
CA GLN A 76 8.55 -16.15 -13.71
C GLN A 76 9.93 -16.43 -14.31
N GLU A 77 10.98 -16.05 -13.60
CA GLU A 77 12.36 -16.32 -13.95
C GLU A 77 12.89 -17.47 -13.10
N LEU A 78 13.22 -18.60 -13.71
CA LEU A 78 13.82 -19.75 -13.02
C LEU A 78 15.34 -19.66 -13.15
N PHE A 79 16.05 -19.67 -12.04
CA PHE A 79 17.53 -19.64 -11.98
C PHE A 79 18.13 -21.04 -11.87
N VAL A 80 17.30 -22.02 -11.49
CA VAL A 80 17.68 -23.43 -11.40
C VAL A 80 16.79 -24.26 -12.31
N ASN A 81 17.34 -25.35 -12.83
CA ASN A 81 16.57 -26.31 -13.61
C ASN A 81 15.61 -27.08 -12.69
N PRO A 82 14.27 -27.00 -12.92
CA PRO A 82 13.29 -27.62 -12.03
C PRO A 82 13.37 -29.16 -11.98
N LYS A 83 14.04 -29.81 -12.95
CA LYS A 83 14.16 -31.25 -12.99
C LYS A 83 15.32 -31.80 -12.12
N ASN A 84 16.39 -31.05 -11.98
CA ASN A 84 17.61 -31.53 -11.30
C ASN A 84 18.22 -30.53 -10.31
N GLY A 85 17.62 -29.33 -10.13
CA GLY A 85 18.09 -28.31 -9.21
C GLY A 85 19.41 -27.64 -9.59
N GLN A 86 19.97 -27.92 -10.76
CA GLN A 86 21.24 -27.33 -11.20
C GLN A 86 21.06 -25.87 -11.66
N PRO A 87 22.01 -24.98 -11.35
CA PRO A 87 21.98 -23.62 -11.85
C PRO A 87 21.90 -23.56 -13.35
N LEU A 88 21.05 -22.68 -13.86
CA LEU A 88 20.95 -22.37 -15.30
C LEU A 88 21.96 -21.29 -15.67
N ALA A 89 22.60 -21.46 -16.86
CA ALA A 89 23.52 -20.45 -17.38
C ALA A 89 22.83 -19.09 -17.63
N GLN A 90 21.54 -19.14 -17.98
CA GLN A 90 20.65 -17.99 -18.06
C GLN A 90 19.29 -18.35 -17.50
N PRO A 91 18.60 -17.40 -16.83
CA PRO A 91 17.26 -17.67 -16.30
C PRO A 91 16.27 -18.07 -17.39
N LEU A 92 15.50 -19.12 -17.13
CA LEU A 92 14.37 -19.51 -17.98
C LEU A 92 13.18 -18.61 -17.64
N LYS A 93 12.68 -17.85 -18.64
CA LYS A 93 11.54 -16.94 -18.46
C LYS A 93 10.24 -17.59 -18.93
N LEU A 94 9.28 -17.71 -18.05
CA LEU A 94 7.95 -18.23 -18.32
C LEU A 94 6.93 -17.09 -18.16
N PRO A 95 6.00 -16.88 -19.13
CA PRO A 95 5.00 -15.83 -19.02
C PRO A 95 4.13 -15.99 -17.77
N LEU A 96 3.95 -14.89 -17.04
CA LEU A 96 3.21 -14.80 -15.79
C LEU A 96 2.04 -13.83 -15.92
N GLN A 97 0.88 -14.24 -15.41
CA GLN A 97 -0.29 -13.37 -15.22
C GLN A 97 -0.74 -13.45 -13.76
N ILE A 98 -1.05 -12.30 -13.16
CA ILE A 98 -1.54 -12.21 -11.79
C ILE A 98 -2.85 -11.43 -11.78
N ASN A 99 -3.87 -12.03 -11.16
CA ASN A 99 -5.13 -11.38 -10.84
C ASN A 99 -5.20 -11.20 -9.32
N ARG A 100 -5.33 -9.96 -8.86
CA ARG A 100 -5.44 -9.60 -7.46
C ARG A 100 -6.80 -8.96 -7.23
N HIS A 101 -7.64 -9.59 -6.42
CA HIS A 101 -8.95 -9.07 -6.03
C HIS A 101 -8.94 -8.67 -4.56
N VAL A 102 -9.35 -7.45 -4.27
CA VAL A 102 -9.40 -6.86 -2.93
C VAL A 102 -10.83 -6.43 -2.65
N LYS A 103 -11.45 -7.04 -1.63
CA LYS A 103 -12.85 -6.80 -1.29
C LYS A 103 -13.04 -6.61 0.20
N ALA A 104 -13.69 -5.51 0.60
CA ALA A 104 -14.10 -5.33 1.99
C ALA A 104 -15.26 -6.25 2.36
N ASP A 105 -15.23 -6.80 3.59
CA ASP A 105 -16.33 -7.55 4.19
C ASP A 105 -17.10 -6.65 5.15
N PRO A 106 -18.29 -6.14 4.76
CA PRO A 106 -19.09 -5.27 5.63
C PRO A 106 -19.56 -5.96 6.90
N SER A 107 -19.75 -7.29 6.87
CA SER A 107 -20.25 -8.07 8.03
C SER A 107 -19.23 -8.17 9.16
N LEU A 108 -17.94 -8.07 8.82
CA LEU A 108 -16.81 -8.09 9.75
C LEU A 108 -16.26 -6.69 10.05
N SER A 109 -16.78 -5.67 9.37
CA SER A 109 -16.36 -4.29 9.52
C SER A 109 -17.17 -3.56 10.59
N THR A 110 -16.58 -2.50 11.16
CA THR A 110 -17.21 -1.66 12.20
C THR A 110 -17.08 -0.18 11.87
N GLY A 111 -17.56 0.70 12.74
CA GLY A 111 -17.38 2.15 12.62
C GLY A 111 -15.90 2.60 12.61
N SER A 112 -14.99 1.84 13.22
CA SER A 112 -13.55 2.15 13.34
C SER A 112 -12.65 1.20 12.57
N ARG A 113 -13.07 -0.03 12.27
CA ARG A 113 -12.27 -1.05 11.60
C ARG A 113 -12.92 -1.52 10.30
N VAL A 114 -12.12 -1.90 9.33
CA VAL A 114 -12.56 -2.56 8.10
C VAL A 114 -11.82 -3.88 7.95
N ALA A 115 -12.57 -4.96 7.69
CA ALA A 115 -12.02 -6.24 7.27
C ALA A 115 -11.97 -6.27 5.73
N ILE A 116 -10.84 -6.66 5.17
CA ILE A 116 -10.61 -6.68 3.72
C ILE A 116 -10.01 -8.02 3.36
N ASP A 117 -10.68 -8.74 2.47
CA ASP A 117 -10.19 -9.96 1.87
C ASP A 117 -9.40 -9.64 0.59
N GLU A 118 -8.27 -10.30 0.43
CA GLU A 118 -7.45 -10.27 -0.75
C GLU A 118 -7.31 -11.68 -1.30
N THR A 119 -7.59 -11.84 -2.58
CA THR A 119 -7.33 -13.08 -3.31
C THR A 119 -6.35 -12.79 -4.44
N ILE A 120 -5.27 -13.58 -4.51
CA ILE A 120 -4.27 -13.49 -5.56
C ILE A 120 -4.27 -14.82 -6.31
N VAL A 121 -4.36 -14.75 -7.63
CA VAL A 121 -4.24 -15.91 -8.53
C VAL A 121 -3.11 -15.60 -9.50
N ALA A 122 -1.98 -16.28 -9.33
CA ALA A 122 -0.81 -16.15 -10.17
C ALA A 122 -0.71 -17.39 -11.07
N THR A 123 -0.79 -17.21 -12.39
CA THR A 123 -0.74 -18.29 -13.39
C THR A 123 0.51 -18.15 -14.23
N VAL A 124 1.32 -19.20 -14.27
CA VAL A 124 2.52 -19.30 -15.10
C VAL A 124 2.21 -20.18 -16.32
N LYS A 125 2.42 -19.66 -17.52
CA LYS A 125 2.19 -20.42 -18.75
C LYS A 125 3.15 -21.59 -18.86
N GLY A 126 2.62 -22.81 -18.90
CA GLY A 126 3.41 -24.05 -18.89
C GLY A 126 3.92 -24.47 -17.51
N GLY A 127 3.51 -23.75 -16.46
CA GLY A 127 3.74 -24.05 -15.05
C GLY A 127 2.43 -24.25 -14.29
N GLY A 128 2.46 -23.98 -13.00
CA GLY A 128 1.30 -24.09 -12.11
C GLY A 128 0.52 -22.80 -11.97
N THR A 129 -0.55 -22.88 -11.15
CA THR A 129 -1.29 -21.72 -10.64
C THR A 129 -1.14 -21.68 -9.13
N LEU A 130 -0.72 -20.54 -8.61
CA LEU A 130 -0.67 -20.27 -7.17
C LEU A 130 -1.93 -19.48 -6.77
N HIS A 131 -2.56 -19.93 -5.70
CA HIS A 131 -3.71 -19.26 -5.10
C HIS A 131 -3.34 -18.79 -3.68
N GLU A 132 -3.54 -17.52 -3.41
CA GLU A 132 -3.37 -16.93 -2.10
C GLU A 132 -4.66 -16.27 -1.64
N SER A 133 -4.97 -16.43 -0.36
CA SER A 133 -6.10 -15.78 0.28
C SER A 133 -5.63 -15.15 1.59
N ASN A 134 -5.84 -13.85 1.73
CA ASN A 134 -5.42 -13.10 2.88
C ASN A 134 -6.60 -12.29 3.42
N ARG A 135 -6.68 -12.11 4.74
CA ARG A 135 -7.59 -11.14 5.37
C ARG A 135 -6.82 -10.15 6.20
N TYR A 136 -7.10 -8.89 5.98
CA TYR A 136 -6.55 -7.77 6.72
C TYR A 136 -7.64 -7.13 7.56
N VAL A 137 -7.31 -6.74 8.78
CA VAL A 137 -8.18 -5.90 9.61
C VAL A 137 -7.43 -4.60 9.87
N MET A 138 -8.01 -3.49 9.39
CA MET A 138 -7.36 -2.19 9.37
C MET A 138 -8.17 -1.16 10.14
N ASP A 139 -7.49 -0.26 10.83
CA ASP A 139 -8.13 0.95 11.35
C ASP A 139 -8.53 1.85 10.17
N ARG A 140 -9.79 2.29 10.14
CA ARG A 140 -10.35 3.01 8.99
C ARG A 140 -9.82 4.43 8.83
N LYS A 141 -9.24 5.03 9.88
CA LYS A 141 -8.68 6.40 9.84
C LYS A 141 -7.20 6.40 9.50
N SER A 142 -6.42 5.62 10.25
CA SER A 142 -4.96 5.55 10.06
C SER A 142 -4.56 4.65 8.89
N THR A 143 -5.47 3.76 8.43
CA THR A 143 -5.22 2.72 7.42
C THR A 143 -4.17 1.68 7.82
N LEU A 144 -3.70 1.73 9.05
CA LEU A 144 -2.78 0.73 9.61
C LEU A 144 -3.53 -0.57 9.90
N ASN A 145 -2.85 -1.69 9.68
CA ASN A 145 -3.32 -2.96 10.20
C ASN A 145 -3.35 -2.93 11.73
N VAL A 146 -4.30 -3.63 12.32
CA VAL A 146 -4.48 -3.78 13.76
C VAL A 146 -4.43 -5.26 14.13
N THR A 147 -4.01 -5.58 15.36
CA THR A 147 -4.13 -6.94 15.89
C THR A 147 -5.58 -7.35 15.94
N ASP A 148 -5.94 -8.42 15.26
CA ASP A 148 -7.29 -8.98 15.23
C ASP A 148 -7.22 -10.49 14.94
N PRO A 149 -7.95 -11.35 15.70
CA PRO A 149 -7.92 -12.81 15.49
C PRO A 149 -8.52 -13.26 14.16
N LYS A 150 -9.20 -12.38 13.43
CA LYS A 150 -9.75 -12.66 12.11
C LYS A 150 -8.75 -12.38 10.98
N ALA A 151 -7.62 -11.69 11.28
CA ALA A 151 -6.57 -11.41 10.29
C ALA A 151 -5.76 -12.68 10.02
N TYR A 152 -5.62 -13.07 8.75
CA TYR A 152 -4.87 -14.26 8.36
C TYR A 152 -4.06 -14.04 7.07
N ALA A 153 -3.05 -14.88 6.85
CA ALA A 153 -2.32 -14.97 5.59
C ALA A 153 -2.37 -16.40 5.05
N PHE A 154 -2.62 -16.55 3.74
CA PHE A 154 -2.69 -17.77 2.94
C PHE A 154 -3.85 -18.71 3.31
N THR A 155 -4.11 -18.94 4.59
CA THR A 155 -5.22 -19.77 5.06
C THR A 155 -5.86 -19.16 6.31
N PRO A 156 -7.18 -19.34 6.55
CA PRO A 156 -7.85 -18.83 7.74
C PRO A 156 -7.28 -19.32 9.08
N SER A 157 -6.61 -20.46 9.09
CA SER A 157 -5.96 -21.03 10.28
C SER A 157 -4.62 -20.34 10.62
N ASN A 158 -4.01 -19.64 9.67
CA ASN A 158 -2.75 -18.93 9.88
C ASN A 158 -3.00 -17.48 10.27
N VAL A 159 -3.39 -17.26 11.52
CA VAL A 159 -3.58 -15.91 12.09
C VAL A 159 -2.25 -15.18 12.17
N VAL A 160 -2.19 -13.96 11.65
CA VAL A 160 -0.97 -13.15 11.62
C VAL A 160 -1.22 -11.76 12.19
N ASP A 161 -0.26 -11.27 12.97
CA ASP A 161 -0.27 -9.90 13.49
C ASP A 161 0.52 -8.98 12.57
N ARG A 162 -0.18 -8.02 11.97
CA ARG A 162 0.39 -7.00 11.08
C ARG A 162 0.29 -5.59 11.67
N ALA A 163 -0.01 -5.50 12.97
CA ALA A 163 -0.29 -4.22 13.62
C ALA A 163 0.82 -3.19 13.40
N GLY A 164 0.42 -1.96 13.09
CA GLY A 164 1.35 -0.85 12.85
C GLY A 164 2.02 -0.81 11.48
N ALA A 165 1.70 -1.74 10.58
CA ALA A 165 2.19 -1.74 9.20
C ALA A 165 1.05 -1.54 8.19
N TYR A 166 1.39 -0.99 7.01
CA TYR A 166 0.49 -0.85 5.87
C TYR A 166 0.57 -2.07 4.96
N ARG A 167 -0.45 -2.28 4.10
CA ARG A 167 -0.39 -3.25 3.00
C ARG A 167 -1.26 -2.83 1.81
N LEU A 168 -2.57 -2.64 2.02
CA LEU A 168 -3.54 -2.41 0.94
C LEU A 168 -3.83 -0.93 0.68
N SER A 169 -3.68 -0.10 1.69
CA SER A 169 -3.92 1.34 1.66
C SER A 169 -2.90 2.06 2.52
N LEU A 170 -2.59 3.28 2.16
CA LEU A 170 -1.64 4.16 2.84
C LEU A 170 -2.40 5.32 3.50
N PRO A 171 -1.78 6.15 4.36
CA PRO A 171 -2.50 7.18 5.10
C PRO A 171 -3.11 8.25 4.19
N PHE A 172 -4.30 8.72 4.56
CA PHE A 172 -4.91 9.88 3.93
C PHE A 172 -4.05 11.14 4.13
N GLY A 173 -3.87 11.91 3.07
CA GLY A 173 -3.05 13.13 3.12
C GLY A 173 -1.56 12.81 3.29
N LEU A 174 -1.08 11.77 2.62
CA LEU A 174 0.30 11.33 2.65
C LEU A 174 1.23 12.47 2.26
N ALA A 175 2.12 12.88 3.18
CA ALA A 175 3.10 13.93 2.92
C ALA A 175 4.27 13.39 2.08
N GLN A 176 4.79 14.24 1.20
CA GLN A 176 6.04 13.93 0.49
C GLN A 176 7.17 13.71 1.50
N GLY A 177 8.00 12.71 1.27
CA GLY A 177 9.11 12.36 2.16
C GLY A 177 8.76 11.37 3.27
N THR A 178 7.49 11.00 3.45
CA THR A 178 7.08 10.02 4.46
C THR A 178 7.64 8.64 4.14
N ARG A 179 8.25 7.98 5.13
CA ARG A 179 8.63 6.57 5.07
C ARG A 179 7.45 5.70 5.48
N LEU A 180 7.28 4.55 4.84
CA LEU A 180 6.16 3.66 5.04
C LEU A 180 6.65 2.28 5.50
N LYS A 181 6.07 1.75 6.55
CA LYS A 181 6.29 0.38 7.01
C LYS A 181 5.28 -0.53 6.31
N ILE A 182 5.76 -1.41 5.43
CA ILE A 182 4.93 -2.33 4.64
C ILE A 182 5.11 -3.75 5.19
N TYR A 183 4.02 -4.48 5.33
CA TYR A 183 4.06 -5.88 5.76
C TYR A 183 4.16 -6.82 4.57
N SER A 184 5.08 -7.80 4.64
CA SER A 184 5.17 -8.94 3.71
C SER A 184 4.56 -10.18 4.36
N ASN A 185 3.55 -10.77 3.70
CA ASN A 185 2.97 -12.06 4.12
C ASN A 185 3.95 -13.21 3.89
N ASP A 186 4.73 -13.14 2.81
CA ASP A 186 5.61 -14.21 2.36
C ASP A 186 6.73 -14.50 3.35
N THR A 187 7.16 -13.46 4.06
CA THR A 187 8.26 -13.53 5.04
C THR A 187 7.82 -13.22 6.47
N ASN A 188 6.52 -12.92 6.71
CA ASN A 188 6.00 -12.46 8.00
C ASN A 188 6.84 -11.33 8.60
N SER A 189 7.32 -10.41 7.77
CA SER A 189 8.21 -9.33 8.18
C SER A 189 7.72 -7.96 7.72
N VAL A 190 8.27 -6.92 8.32
CA VAL A 190 8.02 -5.53 7.94
C VAL A 190 9.24 -4.99 7.22
N TYR A 191 9.04 -4.36 6.08
CA TYR A 191 10.08 -3.63 5.37
C TYR A 191 9.69 -2.16 5.17
N GLU A 192 10.66 -1.31 4.86
CA GLU A 192 10.41 0.12 4.65
C GLU A 192 10.34 0.44 3.15
N ALA A 193 9.33 1.23 2.78
CA ALA A 193 9.26 1.90 1.50
C ALA A 193 9.63 3.37 1.65
N TYR A 194 10.42 3.86 0.74
CA TYR A 194 10.97 5.22 0.72
C TYR A 194 10.48 5.97 -0.52
N PRO A 195 10.31 7.29 -0.45
CA PRO A 195 10.14 8.09 -1.65
C PRO A 195 11.25 7.83 -2.65
N ASP A 196 10.92 7.67 -3.92
CA ASP A 196 11.92 7.49 -4.98
C ASP A 196 12.85 8.72 -5.01
N ARG A 197 14.15 8.48 -4.89
CA ARG A 197 15.13 9.57 -4.80
C ARG A 197 15.29 10.34 -6.11
N ALA A 198 15.12 9.68 -7.24
CA ALA A 198 15.27 10.28 -8.56
C ALA A 198 14.03 11.05 -8.98
N GLN A 199 12.85 10.50 -8.66
CA GLN A 199 11.55 11.07 -9.04
C GLN A 199 10.53 10.89 -7.92
N PRO A 200 10.61 11.69 -6.83
CA PRO A 200 9.71 11.52 -5.68
C PRO A 200 8.25 11.88 -5.98
N THR A 201 8.00 12.64 -7.05
CA THR A 201 6.67 13.01 -7.54
C THR A 201 6.53 12.67 -9.01
N GLY A 202 5.29 12.44 -9.45
CA GLY A 202 4.99 12.11 -10.85
C GLY A 202 3.55 12.36 -11.20
N SER A 203 3.15 11.86 -12.36
CA SER A 203 1.77 11.90 -12.83
C SER A 203 1.41 10.58 -13.52
N VAL A 204 0.21 10.08 -13.26
CA VAL A 204 -0.40 8.95 -13.99
C VAL A 204 -1.65 9.47 -14.68
N ASP A 205 -1.59 9.62 -16.01
CA ASP A 205 -2.67 10.18 -16.85
C ASP A 205 -3.26 11.48 -16.26
N GLY A 206 -2.39 12.43 -15.88
CA GLY A 206 -2.77 13.73 -15.31
C GLY A 206 -3.09 13.72 -13.81
N LEU A 207 -3.18 12.55 -13.16
CA LEU A 207 -3.34 12.45 -11.71
C LEU A 207 -1.97 12.56 -11.02
N GLY A 208 -1.79 13.60 -10.18
CA GLY A 208 -0.55 13.79 -9.40
C GLY A 208 -0.34 12.67 -8.40
N VAL A 209 0.86 12.10 -8.34
CA VAL A 209 1.21 10.97 -7.48
C VAL A 209 2.56 11.18 -6.79
N LEU A 210 2.78 10.46 -5.70
CA LEU A 210 4.08 10.26 -5.07
C LEU A 210 4.63 8.90 -5.49
N ASN A 211 5.91 8.85 -5.83
CA ASN A 211 6.60 7.63 -6.23
C ASN A 211 7.37 7.05 -5.04
N TYR A 212 7.26 5.76 -4.86
CA TYR A 212 7.91 5.00 -3.79
C TYR A 212 8.71 3.83 -4.36
N THR A 213 9.78 3.50 -3.65
CA THR A 213 10.57 2.28 -3.88
C THR A 213 10.79 1.57 -2.56
N ALA A 214 10.81 0.24 -2.60
CA ALA A 214 11.21 -0.59 -1.48
C ALA A 214 12.12 -1.71 -1.95
N ASN A 215 13.20 -1.93 -1.20
CA ASN A 215 14.13 -3.04 -1.38
C ASN A 215 14.18 -3.79 -0.04
N GLN A 216 13.42 -4.86 0.07
CA GLN A 216 13.45 -5.71 1.25
C GLN A 216 14.75 -6.50 1.28
N GLN A 217 15.36 -6.63 2.44
CA GLN A 217 16.46 -7.58 2.65
C GLN A 217 15.93 -9.01 2.69
N PRO A 218 16.74 -10.03 2.34
CA PRO A 218 16.33 -11.42 2.46
C PRO A 218 15.89 -11.78 3.88
N HIS A 219 14.73 -12.42 4.00
CA HIS A 219 14.17 -12.96 5.24
C HIS A 219 13.68 -14.38 5.00
N ALA A 220 13.70 -15.22 6.02
CA ALA A 220 13.15 -16.56 5.96
C ALA A 220 11.69 -16.51 5.50
N LEU A 221 11.30 -17.38 4.57
CA LEU A 221 9.91 -17.52 4.15
C LEU A 221 9.03 -17.95 5.32
N SER A 222 7.81 -17.43 5.37
CA SER A 222 6.82 -17.90 6.33
C SER A 222 6.55 -19.41 6.12
N PRO A 223 6.39 -20.21 7.18
CA PRO A 223 6.22 -21.66 7.04
C PRO A 223 5.03 -22.04 6.17
N VAL A 224 3.94 -21.26 6.23
CA VAL A 224 2.72 -21.54 5.44
C VAL A 224 2.93 -21.21 3.96
N TYR A 225 3.62 -20.11 3.65
CA TYR A 225 3.97 -19.77 2.27
C TYR A 225 4.92 -20.80 1.67
N LEU A 226 5.98 -21.18 2.43
CA LEU A 226 6.92 -22.21 2.01
C LEU A 226 6.22 -23.55 1.72
N ALA A 227 5.32 -24.00 2.60
CA ALA A 227 4.54 -25.21 2.39
C ALA A 227 3.67 -25.13 1.10
N GLY A 228 3.11 -23.95 0.80
CA GLY A 228 2.40 -23.70 -0.45
C GLY A 228 3.31 -23.83 -1.67
N LEU A 229 4.51 -23.28 -1.63
CA LEU A 229 5.51 -23.39 -2.71
C LEU A 229 6.05 -24.82 -2.86
N GLU A 230 6.27 -25.53 -1.77
CA GLU A 230 6.65 -26.95 -1.79
C GLU A 230 5.59 -27.79 -2.52
N ALA A 231 4.31 -27.54 -2.23
CA ALA A 231 3.20 -28.25 -2.83
C ALA A 231 2.95 -27.87 -4.30
N SER A 232 3.05 -26.57 -4.65
CA SER A 232 2.67 -26.06 -5.98
C SER A 232 3.85 -26.00 -6.96
N ALA A 233 5.06 -25.67 -6.48
CA ALA A 233 6.26 -25.50 -7.29
C ALA A 233 7.27 -26.66 -7.11
N GLY A 234 6.99 -27.61 -6.20
CA GLY A 234 7.84 -28.77 -5.99
C GLY A 234 9.20 -28.44 -5.36
N LEU A 235 9.28 -27.39 -4.54
CA LEU A 235 10.53 -27.02 -3.88
C LEU A 235 11.00 -28.16 -2.96
N PRO A 236 12.28 -28.61 -3.05
CA PRO A 236 12.79 -29.68 -2.23
C PRO A 236 13.01 -29.25 -0.78
N LYS A 237 12.64 -30.06 0.20
CA LYS A 237 12.87 -29.78 1.64
C LYS A 237 14.31 -29.98 2.07
N SER A 238 15.03 -30.85 1.36
CA SER A 238 16.40 -31.21 1.65
C SER A 238 17.16 -31.59 0.38
N THR A 239 18.47 -31.59 0.52
CA THR A 239 19.41 -32.08 -0.50
C THR A 239 20.38 -33.06 0.16
N THR A 240 21.41 -33.54 -0.55
CA THR A 240 22.51 -34.32 0.01
C THR A 240 23.84 -33.70 -0.34
N LEU A 241 24.92 -34.05 0.39
CA LEU A 241 26.26 -33.57 0.07
C LEU A 241 26.68 -33.97 -1.36
N LYS A 242 26.29 -35.16 -1.80
CA LYS A 242 26.51 -35.63 -3.19
C LYS A 242 25.79 -34.73 -4.21
N ALA A 243 24.54 -34.35 -3.94
CA ALA A 243 23.79 -33.46 -4.85
C ALA A 243 24.32 -32.01 -4.85
N LEU A 244 24.93 -31.56 -3.75
CA LEU A 244 25.58 -30.24 -3.65
C LEU A 244 26.96 -30.22 -4.34
N GLU A 245 27.59 -31.34 -4.60
CA GLU A 245 28.97 -31.43 -5.11
C GLU A 245 29.24 -30.56 -6.36
N PRO A 246 28.37 -30.52 -7.38
CA PRO A 246 28.59 -29.65 -8.55
C PRO A 246 28.60 -28.16 -8.18
N GLY A 247 27.69 -27.72 -7.28
CA GLY A 247 27.65 -26.35 -6.78
C GLY A 247 28.86 -25.99 -5.91
N LEU A 248 29.29 -26.92 -5.08
CA LEU A 248 30.52 -26.77 -4.25
C LEU A 248 31.76 -26.65 -5.15
N LYS A 249 31.86 -27.47 -6.20
CA LYS A 249 32.94 -27.41 -7.16
C LYS A 249 32.96 -26.06 -7.93
N ALA A 250 31.80 -25.57 -8.32
CA ALA A 250 31.67 -24.23 -8.93
C ALA A 250 32.11 -23.11 -7.97
N ALA A 251 31.89 -23.28 -6.66
CA ALA A 251 32.39 -22.39 -5.60
C ALA A 251 33.91 -22.61 -5.28
N GLY A 252 34.59 -23.49 -6.00
CA GLY A 252 35.99 -23.81 -5.81
C GLY A 252 36.28 -24.72 -4.61
N ILE A 253 35.31 -25.59 -4.27
CA ILE A 253 35.44 -26.66 -3.23
C ILE A 253 35.39 -28.00 -3.96
N ASP A 254 36.54 -28.57 -4.27
CA ASP A 254 36.63 -29.90 -4.87
C ASP A 254 36.64 -30.97 -3.75
N LEU A 255 35.48 -31.59 -3.51
CA LEU A 255 35.33 -32.63 -2.47
C LEU A 255 36.21 -33.85 -2.73
N GLY A 256 36.42 -34.22 -4.02
CA GLY A 256 37.29 -35.35 -4.38
C GLY A 256 38.75 -35.09 -3.97
N ALA A 257 39.26 -33.90 -4.33
CA ALA A 257 40.63 -33.50 -3.94
C ALA A 257 40.77 -33.37 -2.40
N ILE A 258 39.75 -32.85 -1.72
CA ILE A 258 39.73 -32.74 -0.26
C ILE A 258 39.79 -34.15 0.38
N VAL A 259 38.88 -35.03 -0.02
CA VAL A 259 38.79 -36.41 0.52
C VAL A 259 40.12 -37.13 0.29
N GLY A 260 40.70 -37.06 -0.91
CA GLY A 260 42.00 -37.67 -1.20
C GLY A 260 43.18 -37.17 -0.33
N ALA A 261 43.05 -35.94 0.20
CA ALA A 261 44.05 -35.37 1.09
C ALA A 261 43.86 -35.72 2.57
N LEU A 262 42.70 -36.28 3.00
CA LEU A 262 42.38 -36.55 4.42
C LEU A 262 42.92 -37.89 4.90
N PRO A 263 43.08 -38.10 6.24
CA PRO A 263 43.27 -39.40 6.85
C PRO A 263 42.08 -40.34 6.55
N ALA A 264 42.34 -41.69 6.48
CA ALA A 264 41.31 -42.68 6.13
C ALA A 264 40.07 -42.61 7.08
N ALA A 265 40.27 -42.33 8.36
CA ALA A 265 39.15 -42.16 9.30
C ALA A 265 38.25 -41.00 8.94
N ASP A 266 38.79 -39.86 8.48
CA ASP A 266 38.01 -38.68 8.09
C ASP A 266 37.36 -38.84 6.69
N GLN A 267 38.04 -39.59 5.78
CA GLN A 267 37.42 -40.01 4.52
C GLN A 267 36.15 -40.82 4.76
N ALA A 268 36.22 -41.82 5.69
CA ALA A 268 35.05 -42.62 6.05
C ALA A 268 33.92 -41.77 6.69
N ARG A 269 34.26 -40.77 7.51
CA ARG A 269 33.29 -39.83 8.09
C ARG A 269 32.59 -38.99 7.04
N ILE A 270 33.32 -38.50 6.02
CA ILE A 270 32.70 -37.77 4.91
C ILE A 270 31.81 -38.67 4.05
N ALA A 271 32.30 -39.88 3.73
CA ALA A 271 31.53 -40.88 2.98
C ALA A 271 30.19 -41.21 3.68
N ALA A 272 30.18 -41.33 5.00
CA ALA A 272 28.95 -41.51 5.78
C ALA A 272 27.96 -40.35 5.71
N GLN A 273 28.44 -39.13 5.41
CA GLN A 273 27.62 -37.91 5.29
C GLN A 273 27.06 -37.71 3.87
N GLN A 274 27.64 -38.34 2.84
CA GLN A 274 27.28 -38.06 1.43
C GLN A 274 25.80 -38.26 1.11
N GLY A 275 25.15 -39.25 1.74
CA GLY A 275 23.74 -39.58 1.54
C GLY A 275 22.80 -38.99 2.60
N GLN A 276 23.33 -38.35 3.63
CA GLN A 276 22.49 -37.76 4.68
C GLN A 276 21.73 -36.56 4.17
N PRO A 277 20.43 -36.40 4.58
CA PRO A 277 19.65 -35.25 4.19
C PRO A 277 20.19 -33.97 4.85
N ILE A 278 20.43 -32.94 4.03
CA ILE A 278 20.79 -31.60 4.42
C ILE A 278 19.55 -30.73 4.22
N PRO A 279 18.92 -30.24 5.27
CA PRO A 279 17.76 -29.34 5.15
C PRO A 279 18.09 -28.11 4.30
N LEU A 280 17.10 -27.64 3.55
CA LEU A 280 17.20 -26.42 2.76
C LEU A 280 16.43 -25.30 3.46
N LEU A 281 17.05 -24.15 3.60
CA LEU A 281 16.46 -22.93 4.13
C LEU A 281 16.13 -22.00 2.97
N TYR A 282 14.89 -21.50 2.97
CA TYR A 282 14.41 -20.62 1.94
C TYR A 282 14.23 -19.19 2.48
N ASP A 283 14.79 -18.25 1.77
CA ASP A 283 14.66 -16.82 2.03
C ASP A 283 13.90 -16.15 0.87
N GLY A 284 13.14 -15.09 1.19
CA GLY A 284 12.44 -14.28 0.21
C GLY A 284 12.69 -12.80 0.42
N TRP A 285 12.59 -12.02 -0.66
CA TRP A 285 12.60 -10.56 -0.62
C TRP A 285 11.85 -9.96 -1.80
N VAL A 286 11.41 -8.72 -1.62
CA VAL A 286 10.66 -7.94 -2.60
C VAL A 286 11.45 -6.70 -2.99
N ASN A 287 11.53 -6.43 -4.29
CA ASN A 287 11.93 -5.14 -4.85
C ASN A 287 10.72 -4.57 -5.58
N VAL A 288 10.16 -3.48 -5.08
CA VAL A 288 8.94 -2.91 -5.65
C VAL A 288 9.05 -1.40 -5.86
N ARG A 289 8.47 -0.93 -6.97
CA ARG A 289 8.14 0.48 -7.21
C ARG A 289 6.63 0.62 -7.33
N PHE A 290 6.09 1.63 -6.67
CA PHE A 290 4.66 1.91 -6.73
C PHE A 290 4.38 3.41 -6.63
N THR A 291 3.23 3.83 -7.14
CA THR A 291 2.79 5.21 -7.11
C THR A 291 1.53 5.37 -6.27
N VAL A 292 1.43 6.47 -5.55
CA VAL A 292 0.37 6.73 -4.59
C VAL A 292 -0.27 8.09 -4.83
N GLU A 293 -1.59 8.17 -4.87
CA GLU A 293 -2.30 9.45 -4.83
C GLU A 293 -2.34 9.94 -3.36
N PRO A 294 -1.72 11.11 -3.05
CA PRO A 294 -1.46 11.48 -1.67
C PRO A 294 -2.71 11.86 -0.87
N THR A 295 -3.78 12.33 -1.50
CA THR A 295 -5.00 12.76 -0.79
C THR A 295 -5.74 11.57 -0.18
N THR A 296 -5.82 10.48 -0.94
CA THR A 296 -6.57 9.25 -0.56
C THR A 296 -5.68 8.16 0.04
N GLY A 297 -4.35 8.22 -0.17
CA GLY A 297 -3.41 7.14 0.20
C GLY A 297 -3.58 5.89 -0.66
N SER A 298 -4.23 6.00 -1.81
CA SER A 298 -4.47 4.85 -2.70
C SER A 298 -3.28 4.60 -3.61
N ILE A 299 -2.88 3.33 -3.74
CA ILE A 299 -1.90 2.89 -4.73
C ILE A 299 -2.56 2.95 -6.11
N VAL A 300 -1.99 3.74 -7.02
CA VAL A 300 -2.50 3.95 -8.38
C VAL A 300 -1.87 2.99 -9.37
N SER A 301 -0.56 2.75 -9.23
CA SER A 301 0.21 1.93 -10.16
C SER A 301 1.34 1.20 -9.44
N VAL A 302 1.66 0.00 -9.93
CA VAL A 302 2.84 -0.78 -9.58
C VAL A 302 3.61 -1.02 -10.87
N PRO A 303 4.51 -0.08 -11.27
CA PRO A 303 5.25 -0.19 -12.52
C PRO A 303 6.29 -1.31 -12.52
N SER A 304 6.72 -1.79 -11.34
CA SER A 304 7.66 -2.91 -11.24
C SER A 304 7.58 -3.55 -9.86
N GLU A 305 7.46 -4.87 -9.82
CA GLU A 305 7.61 -5.68 -8.61
C GLU A 305 8.40 -6.95 -8.98
N VAL A 306 9.38 -7.31 -8.15
CA VAL A 306 10.19 -8.50 -8.30
C VAL A 306 10.26 -9.20 -6.94
N ASP A 307 9.56 -10.34 -6.85
CA ASP A 307 9.55 -11.20 -5.68
C ASP A 307 10.52 -12.35 -5.90
N THR A 308 11.58 -12.42 -5.14
CA THR A 308 12.62 -13.43 -5.30
C THR A 308 12.58 -14.44 -4.17
N VAL A 309 12.65 -15.71 -4.54
CA VAL A 309 12.86 -16.83 -3.62
C VAL A 309 14.25 -17.40 -3.85
N SER A 310 14.98 -17.58 -2.78
CA SER A 310 16.33 -18.14 -2.77
C SER A 310 16.45 -19.29 -1.79
N VAL A 311 17.49 -20.09 -1.95
CA VAL A 311 17.75 -21.28 -1.14
C VAL A 311 19.21 -21.33 -0.70
N ARG A 312 19.45 -21.85 0.48
CA ARG A 312 20.77 -22.21 0.99
C ARG A 312 20.69 -23.50 1.81
N PRO A 313 21.75 -24.30 1.86
CA PRO A 313 21.80 -25.44 2.78
C PRO A 313 21.81 -24.95 4.22
N ASP A 314 21.22 -25.73 5.14
CA ASP A 314 21.27 -25.42 6.57
C ASP A 314 22.74 -25.50 7.06
N PRO A 315 23.31 -24.40 7.59
CA PRO A 315 24.67 -24.39 8.10
C PRO A 315 24.92 -25.41 9.22
N THR A 316 23.89 -25.72 10.01
CA THR A 316 24.01 -26.66 11.12
C THR A 316 24.21 -28.10 10.62
N ALA A 317 23.59 -28.48 9.52
CA ALA A 317 23.75 -29.75 8.86
C ALA A 317 25.13 -29.90 8.18
N LEU A 318 25.80 -28.80 7.84
CA LEU A 318 27.14 -28.76 7.28
C LEU A 318 28.23 -28.67 8.35
N ALA A 319 27.87 -28.48 9.63
CA ALA A 319 28.83 -28.33 10.72
C ALA A 319 29.77 -29.54 10.88
N PRO A 320 29.32 -30.82 10.73
CA PRO A 320 30.22 -31.95 10.81
C PRO A 320 31.31 -31.95 9.71
N LEU A 321 30.96 -31.57 8.49
CA LEU A 321 31.90 -31.38 7.38
C LEU A 321 32.88 -30.24 7.70
N ALA A 322 32.39 -29.12 8.16
CA ALA A 322 33.21 -27.95 8.53
C ALA A 322 34.20 -28.30 9.67
N ALA A 323 33.79 -29.13 10.63
CA ALA A 323 34.67 -29.62 11.72
C ALA A 323 35.82 -30.49 11.19
N ILE A 324 35.54 -31.43 10.27
CA ILE A 324 36.58 -32.26 9.64
C ILE A 324 37.59 -31.36 8.89
N LEU A 325 37.10 -30.37 8.11
CA LEU A 325 37.98 -29.44 7.41
C LEU A 325 38.82 -28.59 8.36
N ALA A 326 38.25 -28.15 9.50
CA ALA A 326 38.97 -27.37 10.50
C ALA A 326 40.10 -28.20 11.16
N GLN A 327 39.82 -29.45 11.50
CA GLN A 327 40.81 -30.38 12.10
C GLN A 327 41.98 -30.66 11.15
N ASN A 328 41.77 -30.60 9.85
CA ASN A 328 42.78 -30.87 8.81
C ASN A 328 43.30 -29.62 8.11
N SER A 329 43.12 -28.45 8.69
CA SER A 329 43.44 -27.14 8.09
C SER A 329 44.93 -26.90 7.81
N ALA A 330 45.84 -27.76 8.34
CA ALA A 330 47.27 -27.72 7.96
C ALA A 330 47.51 -28.10 6.49
N LYS A 331 46.56 -28.74 5.80
CA LYS A 331 46.63 -29.12 4.39
C LYS A 331 46.12 -27.99 3.52
N PRO A 332 46.87 -27.43 2.54
CA PRO A 332 46.49 -26.24 1.77
C PRO A 332 45.13 -26.37 1.08
N VAL A 333 44.84 -27.53 0.46
CA VAL A 333 43.56 -27.81 -0.19
C VAL A 333 42.37 -27.74 0.76
N VAL A 334 42.54 -28.21 2.00
CA VAL A 334 41.52 -28.21 3.04
C VAL A 334 41.37 -26.82 3.65
N ALA A 335 42.50 -26.13 3.91
CA ALA A 335 42.51 -24.78 4.44
C ALA A 335 41.74 -23.80 3.56
N SER A 336 41.88 -23.92 2.24
CA SER A 336 41.18 -23.07 1.26
C SER A 336 39.68 -23.36 1.15
N ALA A 337 39.24 -24.57 1.49
CA ALA A 337 37.85 -25.01 1.36
C ALA A 337 36.93 -24.53 2.49
N LEU A 338 37.44 -24.47 3.74
CA LEU A 338 36.64 -24.09 4.92
C LEU A 338 35.98 -22.69 4.80
N PRO A 339 36.68 -21.60 4.46
CA PRO A 339 36.04 -20.31 4.31
C PRO A 339 35.02 -20.31 3.16
N LYS A 340 35.27 -21.01 2.07
CA LYS A 340 34.35 -21.15 0.95
C LYS A 340 33.08 -21.91 1.33
N LEU A 341 33.20 -23.02 2.10
CA LEU A 341 32.06 -23.77 2.60
C LEU A 341 31.16 -22.90 3.50
N ARG A 342 31.78 -22.10 4.37
CA ARG A 342 31.03 -21.14 5.20
C ARG A 342 30.33 -20.09 4.35
N ALA A 343 30.97 -19.59 3.28
CA ALA A 343 30.35 -18.64 2.35
C ALA A 343 29.15 -19.25 1.62
N VAL A 344 29.27 -20.49 1.11
CA VAL A 344 28.17 -21.23 0.46
C VAL A 344 27.01 -21.45 1.45
N ALA A 345 27.29 -21.79 2.70
CA ALA A 345 26.27 -21.98 3.72
C ALA A 345 25.58 -20.65 4.15
N ALA A 346 26.26 -19.52 4.01
CA ALA A 346 25.75 -18.20 4.38
C ALA A 346 25.02 -17.48 3.24
N GLN A 347 25.33 -17.80 1.98
CA GLN A 347 24.77 -17.14 0.81
C GLN A 347 23.58 -17.90 0.24
N SER A 348 22.42 -17.25 0.25
CA SER A 348 21.24 -17.77 -0.46
C SER A 348 21.38 -17.56 -1.97
N GLN A 349 21.09 -18.63 -2.74
CA GLN A 349 21.11 -18.62 -4.21
C GLN A 349 19.69 -18.49 -4.73
N PRO A 350 19.39 -17.57 -5.67
CA PRO A 350 18.06 -17.46 -6.26
C PRO A 350 17.61 -18.77 -6.90
N VAL A 351 16.39 -19.19 -6.61
CA VAL A 351 15.71 -20.36 -7.22
C VAL A 351 14.81 -19.87 -8.33
N PHE A 352 13.96 -18.90 -8.01
CA PHE A 352 13.11 -18.22 -8.98
C PHE A 352 12.80 -16.79 -8.54
N ALA A 353 12.35 -15.98 -9.48
CA ALA A 353 11.75 -14.68 -9.22
C ALA A 353 10.46 -14.51 -10.00
N LEU A 354 9.50 -13.80 -9.45
CA LEU A 354 8.31 -13.30 -10.12
C LEU A 354 8.54 -11.83 -10.44
N ALA A 355 8.80 -11.51 -11.70
CA ALA A 355 9.01 -10.14 -12.16
C ALA A 355 7.78 -9.68 -12.94
N PHE A 356 7.04 -8.69 -12.44
CA PHE A 356 5.78 -8.26 -13.03
C PHE A 356 5.51 -6.78 -12.85
N SER A 357 4.55 -6.27 -13.61
CA SER A 357 4.03 -4.92 -13.52
C SER A 357 2.51 -4.92 -13.70
N GLN A 358 1.86 -3.90 -13.18
CA GLN A 358 0.43 -3.71 -13.40
C GLN A 358 0.16 -3.40 -14.87
N THR A 359 -0.88 -4.04 -15.46
CA THR A 359 -1.23 -3.80 -16.87
C THR A 359 -1.76 -2.38 -17.09
N ALA A 360 -1.55 -1.80 -18.27
CA ALA A 360 -1.98 -0.44 -18.59
C ALA A 360 -3.50 -0.24 -18.39
N SER A 361 -4.32 -1.24 -18.77
CA SER A 361 -5.77 -1.20 -18.55
C SER A 361 -6.13 -1.17 -17.06
N SER A 362 -5.42 -1.94 -16.24
CA SER A 362 -5.61 -1.98 -14.80
C SER A 362 -5.17 -0.67 -14.12
N VAL A 363 -4.06 -0.08 -14.57
CA VAL A 363 -3.60 1.24 -14.08
C VAL A 363 -4.65 2.30 -14.41
N LYS A 364 -5.18 2.35 -15.64
CA LYS A 364 -6.22 3.29 -16.03
C LYS A 364 -7.49 3.15 -15.17
N GLN A 365 -7.96 1.92 -14.97
CA GLN A 365 -9.13 1.65 -14.14
C GLN A 365 -8.91 2.10 -12.68
N MET A 366 -7.73 1.82 -12.13
CA MET A 366 -7.37 2.24 -10.78
C MET A 366 -7.29 3.77 -10.67
N ARG A 367 -6.63 4.42 -11.64
CA ARG A 367 -6.53 5.87 -11.72
C ARG A 367 -7.90 6.54 -11.71
N ASP A 368 -8.85 6.05 -12.51
CA ASP A 368 -10.20 6.63 -12.61
C ASP A 368 -11.00 6.49 -11.30
N LYS A 369 -10.88 5.33 -10.63
CA LYS A 369 -11.48 5.12 -9.30
C LYS A 369 -10.86 6.06 -8.25
N VAL A 370 -9.54 6.19 -8.25
CA VAL A 370 -8.80 7.03 -7.29
C VAL A 370 -9.08 8.51 -7.51
N ASP A 371 -9.16 8.98 -8.77
CA ASP A 371 -9.49 10.37 -9.08
C ASP A 371 -10.90 10.73 -8.61
N SER A 372 -11.86 9.83 -8.81
CA SER A 372 -13.23 10.01 -8.30
C SER A 372 -13.25 10.09 -6.75
N ALA A 373 -12.52 9.22 -6.06
CA ALA A 373 -12.41 9.25 -4.61
C ALA A 373 -11.70 10.53 -4.12
N ARG A 374 -10.63 10.96 -4.80
CA ARG A 374 -9.92 12.21 -4.54
C ARG A 374 -10.85 13.42 -4.65
N LEU A 375 -11.65 13.51 -5.72
CA LEU A 375 -12.60 14.60 -5.90
C LEU A 375 -13.61 14.66 -4.76
N GLN A 376 -14.13 13.52 -4.28
CA GLN A 376 -15.03 13.47 -3.13
C GLN A 376 -14.34 13.97 -1.85
N VAL A 377 -13.12 13.52 -1.59
CA VAL A 377 -12.31 13.99 -0.43
C VAL A 377 -12.05 15.49 -0.54
N MET A 378 -11.68 16.01 -1.72
CA MET A 378 -11.43 17.43 -1.91
C MET A 378 -12.70 18.27 -1.79
N ALA A 379 -13.84 17.77 -2.28
CA ALA A 379 -15.13 18.43 -2.11
C ALA A 379 -15.44 18.63 -0.62
N LEU A 380 -15.28 17.60 0.20
CA LEU A 380 -15.52 17.66 1.63
C LEU A 380 -14.49 18.51 2.37
N LYS A 381 -13.20 18.37 2.06
CA LYS A 381 -12.09 19.07 2.75
C LYS A 381 -11.97 20.54 2.37
N LEU A 382 -12.29 20.90 1.14
CA LEU A 382 -11.92 22.21 0.59
C LEU A 382 -13.11 22.96 -0.01
N TYR A 383 -13.78 22.38 -1.03
CA TYR A 383 -14.74 23.13 -1.83
C TYR A 383 -16.00 23.53 -1.05
N ILE A 384 -16.60 22.60 -0.31
CA ILE A 384 -17.80 22.88 0.49
C ILE A 384 -17.50 23.88 1.62
N PRO A 385 -16.45 23.70 2.46
CA PRO A 385 -16.10 24.69 3.49
C PRO A 385 -15.80 26.09 2.91
N ILE A 386 -15.06 26.18 1.81
CA ILE A 386 -14.76 27.47 1.16
C ILE A 386 -16.03 28.12 0.63
N ALA A 387 -16.91 27.38 -0.04
CA ALA A 387 -18.17 27.93 -0.54
C ALA A 387 -19.04 28.49 0.61
N LEU A 388 -19.17 27.74 1.71
CA LEU A 388 -19.89 28.18 2.90
C LEU A 388 -19.25 29.42 3.53
N LEU A 389 -17.92 29.47 3.61
CA LEU A 389 -17.18 30.63 4.13
C LEU A 389 -17.44 31.88 3.28
N VAL A 390 -17.32 31.76 1.95
CA VAL A 390 -17.55 32.88 1.02
C VAL A 390 -18.98 33.37 1.12
N LEU A 391 -19.98 32.46 1.10
CA LEU A 391 -21.38 32.83 1.26
C LEU A 391 -21.65 33.48 2.61
N GLY A 392 -21.06 32.97 3.67
CA GLY A 392 -21.15 33.55 5.02
C GLY A 392 -20.60 34.96 5.12
N LEU A 393 -19.40 35.18 4.56
CA LEU A 393 -18.77 36.51 4.51
C LEU A 393 -19.57 37.52 3.65
N LEU A 394 -20.07 37.09 2.50
CA LEU A 394 -20.94 37.91 1.64
C LEU A 394 -22.23 38.28 2.36
N GLY A 395 -22.90 37.32 3.00
CA GLY A 395 -24.10 37.56 3.78
C GLY A 395 -23.87 38.56 4.91
N HIS A 396 -22.75 38.40 5.63
CA HIS A 396 -22.35 39.32 6.70
C HIS A 396 -22.05 40.75 6.19
N ALA A 397 -21.30 40.87 5.08
CA ALA A 397 -20.98 42.15 4.46
C ALA A 397 -22.24 42.89 3.97
N LEU A 398 -23.19 42.17 3.33
CA LEU A 398 -24.48 42.72 2.94
C LEU A 398 -25.31 43.18 4.13
N GLY A 399 -25.30 42.43 5.22
CA GLY A 399 -25.93 42.78 6.49
C GLY A 399 -25.37 44.08 7.09
N LEU A 400 -24.04 44.22 7.08
CA LEU A 400 -23.37 45.44 7.55
C LEU A 400 -23.67 46.65 6.70
N ARG A 401 -23.67 46.51 5.36
CA ARG A 401 -24.07 47.59 4.44
C ARG A 401 -25.54 48.03 4.64
N ALA A 402 -26.44 47.06 4.80
CA ALA A 402 -27.84 47.32 5.08
C ALA A 402 -28.04 48.03 6.43
N ARG A 403 -27.23 47.71 7.44
CA ARG A 403 -27.22 48.37 8.75
C ARG A 403 -26.73 49.86 8.66
N LYS A 404 -25.65 50.12 7.88
CA LYS A 404 -25.14 51.48 7.64
C LYS A 404 -26.16 52.37 6.89
N ARG A 405 -26.94 51.82 5.96
CA ARG A 405 -27.97 52.56 5.22
C ARG A 405 -29.27 52.81 6.04
N ALA A 406 -29.39 52.14 7.17
CA ALA A 406 -30.54 52.29 8.07
C ALA A 406 -30.27 53.18 9.29
N ARG A 407 -29.03 53.59 9.47
CA ARG A 407 -28.60 54.68 10.40
C ARG A 407 -28.54 56.00 9.62
#